data_23a14ac2f24fa2eb8bbd3e510d3ec59f
#
_entry.id   23a14ac2f24fa2eb8bbd3e510d3ec59f
#
_cell.length_a   1.000
_cell.length_b   1.000
_cell.length_c   1.000
_cell.angle_alpha   90.00
_cell.angle_beta   90.00
_cell.angle_gamma   90.00
#
_symmetry.space_group_name_H-M   'P 1'
#
loop_
_entity.id
_entity.type
_entity.pdbx_description
1 polymer ?
#
loop_
_entity_poly.entity_id
_entity_poly.type
_entity_poly.pdbx_seq_one_letter_code
_entity_poly.pdbx_strand_id
1 'polypeptide(L)'
;MVSHSKITLAKHIHLSFVVRLLLGTALSALSAVLLTLAMPPYGIWPLALLGLLPMVLAQYRILPPRFSSIASAVTIGGLVGLYIMDAFLQLPGAPWYMKGLPLIFGLVIFLTDRGTRAFHERTGYRWFVLSSALGWVGVEMIRSLIPVLGTWGFIAYAYFKQPWLIQPVSIFGVFGLGLVNLLLSFALGRLLLAWFDGKWRLDADIRPVNLQKSRAWLIGTGAAFIVWVALSLVLMIPQEQDTIRVAAVQPFFKSLWTEEEIATNTLSPMRYQEVYDQLFDWLLSRTNTAAEQGAELIVWPEGALSFDPQQTRTRTLRDLAADAQAYLVIPYGVGTRNEVTLLSPEGDFMGVYGKNHPVIFVNERSATRGTYPTYKTGLGEMGTIICYDLDFTDTARKVARNGATLIAVPSGDWPGIAEKHYAHVVFRAVENRVAMIKADRSYDSAIIDPYGRIVRSVVSRGGTQSTLVADVTVIQANPPQRYLGDWIGWLCLAGMVVFLALDVITARRETS
;
A
#
# COMPACT_ATOMS: atom_id res chain seq x y z
N MET A 1 -28.53 34.45 39.81
CA MET A 1 -28.64 32.99 39.82
C MET A 1 -27.30 32.40 39.36
N VAL A 2 -26.46 31.98 40.31
CA VAL A 2 -25.15 31.36 40.01
C VAL A 2 -25.41 29.87 39.78
N SER A 3 -25.25 29.44 38.53
CA SER A 3 -25.33 28.02 38.17
C SER A 3 -24.15 27.27 38.78
N HIS A 4 -24.40 26.54 39.85
CA HIS A 4 -23.46 25.55 40.35
C HIS A 4 -23.36 24.40 39.34
N SER A 5 -22.35 24.42 38.45
CA SER A 5 -21.99 23.26 37.69
C SER A 5 -21.56 22.15 38.67
N LYS A 6 -22.35 21.09 38.77
CA LYS A 6 -22.01 19.89 39.53
C LYS A 6 -20.70 19.32 38.92
N ILE A 7 -19.57 19.58 39.58
CA ILE A 7 -18.31 18.86 39.30
C ILE A 7 -18.56 17.41 39.74
N THR A 8 -18.92 16.57 38.80
CA THR A 8 -19.01 15.12 39.03
C THR A 8 -17.59 14.63 39.27
N LEU A 9 -17.22 14.32 40.50
CA LEU A 9 -15.92 13.73 40.83
C LEU A 9 -15.79 12.39 40.10
N ALA A 10 -14.70 12.24 39.33
CA ALA A 10 -14.41 10.98 38.61
C ALA A 10 -14.31 9.83 39.64
N LYS A 11 -14.94 8.70 39.32
CA LYS A 11 -14.89 7.50 40.17
C LYS A 11 -13.50 6.89 40.14
N HIS A 12 -12.89 6.66 41.31
CA HIS A 12 -11.70 5.84 41.42
C HIS A 12 -12.04 4.37 41.20
N ILE A 13 -11.35 3.73 40.24
CA ILE A 13 -11.48 2.30 39.96
C ILE A 13 -10.15 1.63 40.30
N HIS A 14 -10.21 0.64 41.16
CA HIS A 14 -9.05 -0.18 41.48
C HIS A 14 -9.06 -1.47 40.64
N LEU A 15 -8.13 -1.54 39.67
CA LEU A 15 -7.88 -2.77 38.91
C LEU A 15 -6.54 -3.36 39.35
N SER A 16 -6.51 -4.66 39.60
CA SER A 16 -5.25 -5.34 39.91
C SER A 16 -4.24 -5.23 38.74
N PHE A 17 -2.96 -5.33 39.03
CA PHE A 17 -1.90 -5.27 38.03
C PHE A 17 -2.13 -6.26 36.87
N VAL A 18 -2.51 -7.51 37.20
CA VAL A 18 -2.77 -8.55 36.21
C VAL A 18 -3.95 -8.18 35.29
N VAL A 19 -5.05 -7.68 35.87
CA VAL A 19 -6.23 -7.26 35.10
C VAL A 19 -5.86 -6.10 34.15
N ARG A 20 -5.06 -5.14 34.59
CA ARG A 20 -4.58 -4.03 33.74
C ARG A 20 -3.74 -4.52 32.57
N LEU A 21 -2.83 -5.47 32.81
CA LEU A 21 -2.02 -6.08 31.73
C LEU A 21 -2.90 -6.83 30.71
N LEU A 22 -3.78 -7.70 31.19
CA LEU A 22 -4.65 -8.49 30.32
C LEU A 22 -5.59 -7.59 29.50
N LEU A 23 -6.27 -6.64 30.15
CA LEU A 23 -7.17 -5.72 29.47
C LEU A 23 -6.44 -4.82 28.47
N GLY A 24 -5.30 -4.27 28.86
CA GLY A 24 -4.50 -3.43 27.98
C GLY A 24 -3.97 -4.17 26.76
N THR A 25 -3.50 -5.42 26.94
CA THR A 25 -3.06 -6.28 25.83
C THR A 25 -4.22 -6.65 24.92
N ALA A 26 -5.39 -6.98 25.48
CA ALA A 26 -6.59 -7.30 24.70
C ALA A 26 -7.06 -6.11 23.85
N LEU A 27 -7.08 -4.89 24.41
CA LEU A 27 -7.41 -3.68 23.66
C LEU A 27 -6.40 -3.39 22.54
N SER A 28 -5.13 -3.68 22.79
CA SER A 28 -4.08 -3.51 21.78
C SER A 28 -4.20 -4.52 20.65
N ALA A 29 -4.51 -5.78 20.97
CA ALA A 29 -4.81 -6.81 19.98
C ALA A 29 -6.08 -6.46 19.17
N LEU A 30 -7.11 -5.90 19.82
CA LEU A 30 -8.30 -5.39 19.13
C LEU A 30 -7.93 -4.30 18.12
N SER A 31 -7.03 -3.37 18.46
CA SER A 31 -6.53 -2.39 17.50
C SER A 31 -5.85 -3.02 16.29
N ALA A 32 -5.02 -4.05 16.50
CA ALA A 32 -4.39 -4.77 15.38
C ALA A 32 -5.44 -5.42 14.45
N VAL A 33 -6.48 -6.04 15.00
CA VAL A 33 -7.59 -6.63 14.23
C VAL A 33 -8.35 -5.55 13.46
N LEU A 34 -8.74 -4.44 14.11
CA LEU A 34 -9.48 -3.36 13.46
C LEU A 34 -8.68 -2.72 12.33
N LEU A 35 -7.38 -2.48 12.52
CA LEU A 35 -6.51 -1.97 11.47
C LEU A 35 -6.35 -2.97 10.31
N THR A 36 -6.23 -4.27 10.61
CA THR A 36 -6.20 -5.31 9.57
C THR A 36 -7.48 -5.32 8.74
N LEU A 37 -8.64 -5.21 9.38
CA LEU A 37 -9.94 -5.15 8.69
C LEU A 37 -10.12 -3.85 7.89
N ALA A 38 -9.42 -2.77 8.24
CA ALA A 38 -9.42 -1.56 7.43
C ALA A 38 -8.67 -1.75 6.10
N MET A 39 -7.63 -2.59 6.08
CA MET A 39 -6.74 -2.79 4.94
C MET A 39 -7.35 -3.70 3.86
N PRO A 40 -6.78 -3.71 2.62
CA PRO A 40 -7.11 -4.73 1.62
C PRO A 40 -6.88 -6.15 2.19
N PRO A 41 -7.68 -7.13 1.84
CA PRO A 41 -8.80 -7.10 0.91
C PRO A 41 -10.12 -6.60 1.52
N TYR A 42 -10.19 -6.49 2.85
CA TYR A 42 -11.43 -6.18 3.56
C TYR A 42 -11.95 -4.77 3.24
N GLY A 43 -11.07 -3.75 3.33
CA GLY A 43 -11.37 -2.38 2.92
C GLY A 43 -12.47 -1.70 3.75
N ILE A 44 -12.63 -2.09 5.03
CA ILE A 44 -13.57 -1.43 5.95
C ILE A 44 -12.93 -0.12 6.41
N TRP A 45 -12.83 0.84 5.47
CA TRP A 45 -12.05 2.08 5.63
C TRP A 45 -12.35 2.91 6.89
N PRO A 46 -13.59 2.96 7.45
CA PRO A 46 -13.81 3.71 8.68
C PRO A 46 -12.98 3.21 9.87
N LEU A 47 -12.60 1.93 9.82
CA LEU A 47 -11.73 1.35 10.84
C LEU A 47 -10.30 1.91 10.80
N ALA A 48 -9.87 2.49 9.69
CA ALA A 48 -8.60 3.22 9.64
C ALA A 48 -8.60 4.47 10.55
N LEU A 49 -9.77 5.08 10.78
CA LEU A 49 -9.94 6.20 11.70
C LEU A 49 -10.10 5.75 13.16
N LEU A 50 -10.77 4.64 13.38
CA LEU A 50 -11.19 4.21 14.72
C LEU A 50 -10.29 3.13 15.32
N GLY A 51 -9.56 2.39 14.50
CA GLY A 51 -8.80 1.21 14.90
C GLY A 51 -7.68 1.48 15.91
N LEU A 52 -7.17 2.70 15.98
CA LEU A 52 -6.16 3.08 16.98
C LEU A 52 -6.73 3.42 18.36
N LEU A 53 -8.04 3.65 18.49
CA LEU A 53 -8.64 4.10 19.74
C LEU A 53 -8.45 3.12 20.92
N PRO A 54 -8.62 1.78 20.74
CA PRO A 54 -8.37 0.84 21.83
C PRO A 54 -6.90 0.85 22.28
N MET A 55 -5.94 0.93 21.33
CA MET A 55 -4.51 1.02 21.64
C MET A 55 -4.21 2.30 22.44
N VAL A 56 -4.73 3.46 22.02
CA VAL A 56 -4.56 4.74 22.73
C VAL A 56 -5.09 4.64 24.15
N LEU A 57 -6.28 4.08 24.36
CA LEU A 57 -6.83 3.87 25.69
C LEU A 57 -5.95 2.93 26.53
N ALA A 58 -5.51 1.83 25.94
CA ALA A 58 -4.62 0.86 26.59
C ALA A 58 -3.31 1.52 27.04
N GLN A 59 -2.63 2.21 26.14
CA GLN A 59 -1.31 2.80 26.37
C GLN A 59 -1.33 3.89 27.46
N TYR A 60 -2.33 4.76 27.44
CA TYR A 60 -2.33 5.96 28.24
C TYR A 60 -3.15 5.84 29.53
N ARG A 61 -4.05 4.84 29.67
CA ARG A 61 -4.91 4.73 30.85
C ARG A 61 -4.94 3.35 31.48
N ILE A 62 -5.01 2.28 30.68
CA ILE A 62 -5.20 0.94 31.24
C ILE A 62 -3.90 0.31 31.68
N LEU A 63 -2.89 0.23 30.80
CA LEU A 63 -1.59 -0.36 31.13
C LEU A 63 -0.87 0.44 32.23
N PRO A 64 -0.17 -0.22 33.15
CA PRO A 64 0.72 0.48 34.08
C PRO A 64 1.78 1.28 33.31
N PRO A 65 2.21 2.46 33.79
CA PRO A 65 3.12 3.36 33.07
C PRO A 65 4.39 2.69 32.52
N ARG A 66 5.00 1.79 33.29
CA ARG A 66 6.22 1.04 32.90
C ARG A 66 6.00 0.08 31.74
N PHE A 67 4.75 -0.33 31.49
CA PHE A 67 4.36 -1.31 30.48
C PHE A 67 3.51 -0.71 29.35
N SER A 68 3.43 0.61 29.28
CA SER A 68 2.58 1.34 28.32
C SER A 68 2.94 1.00 26.86
N SER A 69 4.21 0.80 26.55
CA SER A 69 4.70 0.44 25.20
C SER A 69 4.28 -0.96 24.73
N ILE A 70 3.72 -1.81 25.61
CA ILE A 70 3.08 -3.06 25.19
C ILE A 70 1.93 -2.76 24.22
N ALA A 71 1.23 -1.63 24.39
CA ALA A 71 0.09 -1.28 23.55
C ALA A 71 0.49 -1.13 22.07
N SER A 72 1.46 -0.29 21.80
CA SER A 72 1.99 -0.07 20.45
C SER A 72 2.68 -1.32 19.89
N ALA A 73 3.46 -2.03 20.73
CA ALA A 73 4.15 -3.26 20.35
C ALA A 73 3.18 -4.37 19.91
N VAL A 74 2.12 -4.62 20.68
CA VAL A 74 1.09 -5.63 20.35
C VAL A 74 0.27 -5.19 19.14
N THR A 75 -0.06 -3.90 19.03
CA THR A 75 -0.83 -3.39 17.88
C THR A 75 -0.03 -3.51 16.59
N ILE A 76 1.23 -3.07 16.56
CA ILE A 76 2.06 -3.13 15.34
C ILE A 76 2.52 -4.56 15.05
N GLY A 77 2.99 -5.30 16.06
CA GLY A 77 3.34 -6.71 15.90
C GLY A 77 2.16 -7.55 15.42
N GLY A 78 0.95 -7.28 15.97
CA GLY A 78 -0.29 -7.92 15.53
C GLY A 78 -0.68 -7.54 14.10
N LEU A 79 -0.56 -6.27 13.72
CA LEU A 79 -0.81 -5.83 12.33
C LEU A 79 0.17 -6.49 11.35
N VAL A 80 1.46 -6.56 11.71
CA VAL A 80 2.46 -7.28 10.91
C VAL A 80 2.08 -8.77 10.81
N GLY A 81 1.68 -9.39 11.93
CA GLY A 81 1.30 -10.80 11.97
C GLY A 81 0.04 -11.13 11.16
N LEU A 82 -0.99 -10.31 11.25
CA LEU A 82 -2.29 -10.57 10.62
C LEU A 82 -2.35 -10.11 9.16
N TYR A 83 -1.62 -9.07 8.79
CA TYR A 83 -1.71 -8.48 7.46
C TYR A 83 -0.50 -8.78 6.56
N ILE A 84 0.72 -8.58 7.08
CA ILE A 84 1.95 -8.67 6.28
C ILE A 84 2.47 -10.11 6.22
N MET A 85 2.37 -10.88 7.31
CA MET A 85 2.95 -12.23 7.38
C MET A 85 2.33 -13.21 6.39
N ASP A 86 1.04 -13.06 6.08
CA ASP A 86 0.39 -13.86 5.05
C ASP A 86 1.10 -13.74 3.68
N ALA A 87 1.57 -12.53 3.36
CA ALA A 87 2.36 -12.29 2.17
C ALA A 87 3.69 -13.08 2.17
N PHE A 88 4.42 -13.03 3.28
CA PHE A 88 5.74 -13.66 3.36
C PHE A 88 5.69 -15.18 3.55
N LEU A 89 4.73 -15.69 4.33
CA LEU A 89 4.64 -17.14 4.61
C LEU A 89 4.27 -17.96 3.37
N GLN A 90 3.59 -17.35 2.40
CA GLN A 90 3.19 -18.01 1.16
C GLN A 90 4.17 -17.73 0.00
N LEU A 91 5.22 -16.95 0.25
CA LEU A 91 6.27 -16.73 -0.74
C LEU A 91 7.09 -18.04 -0.89
N PRO A 92 7.20 -18.58 -2.11
CA PRO A 92 8.03 -19.75 -2.37
C PRO A 92 9.48 -19.51 -1.94
N GLY A 93 10.03 -20.41 -1.13
CA GLY A 93 11.41 -20.29 -0.63
C GLY A 93 11.61 -19.31 0.54
N ALA A 94 10.53 -18.77 1.12
CA ALA A 94 10.63 -17.86 2.28
C ALA A 94 11.39 -18.52 3.44
N PRO A 95 12.46 -17.90 3.97
CA PRO A 95 13.21 -18.45 5.08
C PRO A 95 12.33 -18.58 6.34
N TRP A 96 12.53 -19.66 7.09
CA TRP A 96 11.75 -19.96 8.30
C TRP A 96 11.79 -18.86 9.36
N TYR A 97 12.90 -18.12 9.46
CA TYR A 97 13.06 -17.02 10.42
C TYR A 97 12.14 -15.82 10.14
N MET A 98 11.60 -15.70 8.93
CA MET A 98 10.58 -14.68 8.64
C MET A 98 9.32 -14.83 9.50
N LYS A 99 9.00 -16.04 9.98
CA LYS A 99 7.91 -16.26 10.94
C LYS A 99 8.07 -15.45 12.23
N GLY A 100 9.29 -15.06 12.57
CA GLY A 100 9.60 -14.20 13.72
C GLY A 100 9.39 -12.70 13.50
N LEU A 101 9.14 -12.23 12.27
CA LEU A 101 9.02 -10.80 11.98
C LEU A 101 7.99 -10.07 12.86
N PRO A 102 6.78 -10.59 13.14
CA PRO A 102 5.84 -9.91 14.04
C PRO A 102 6.41 -9.63 15.42
N LEU A 103 7.17 -10.59 15.98
CA LEU A 103 7.83 -10.45 17.28
C LEU A 103 8.98 -9.44 17.20
N ILE A 104 9.75 -9.46 16.13
CA ILE A 104 10.87 -8.52 15.92
C ILE A 104 10.32 -7.09 15.82
N PHE A 105 9.30 -6.86 14.99
CA PHE A 105 8.66 -5.55 14.88
C PHE A 105 8.04 -5.11 16.21
N GLY A 106 7.32 -6.01 16.88
CA GLY A 106 6.77 -5.73 18.21
C GLY A 106 7.85 -5.34 19.22
N LEU A 107 8.97 -6.05 19.25
CA LEU A 107 10.09 -5.74 20.15
C LEU A 107 10.75 -4.39 19.82
N VAL A 108 10.99 -4.09 18.57
CA VAL A 108 11.54 -2.79 18.13
C VAL A 108 10.61 -1.66 18.58
N ILE A 109 9.30 -1.78 18.33
CA ILE A 109 8.32 -0.79 18.79
C ILE A 109 8.28 -0.71 20.32
N PHE A 110 8.30 -1.84 21.03
CA PHE A 110 8.35 -1.84 22.49
C PHE A 110 9.53 -1.04 23.04
N LEU A 111 10.70 -1.19 22.44
CA LEU A 111 11.92 -0.50 22.89
C LEU A 111 11.91 1.00 22.53
N THR A 112 11.43 1.34 21.33
CA THR A 112 11.44 2.72 20.84
C THR A 112 10.32 3.58 21.40
N ASP A 113 9.20 2.98 21.80
CA ASP A 113 8.01 3.70 22.33
C ASP A 113 8.05 3.90 23.87
N ARG A 114 9.09 3.45 24.56
CA ARG A 114 9.17 3.47 26.03
C ARG A 114 8.99 4.86 26.66
N GLY A 115 9.43 5.90 26.00
CA GLY A 115 9.35 7.30 26.47
C GLY A 115 8.06 8.02 26.11
N THR A 116 7.32 7.51 25.13
CA THR A 116 6.22 8.27 24.49
C THR A 116 5.13 8.69 25.45
N ARG A 117 4.67 7.80 26.35
CA ARG A 117 3.68 8.15 27.35
C ARG A 117 4.20 9.22 28.31
N ALA A 118 5.41 9.07 28.83
CA ALA A 118 6.04 10.03 29.73
C ALA A 118 6.18 11.41 29.08
N PHE A 119 6.59 11.47 27.80
CA PHE A 119 6.63 12.72 27.05
C PHE A 119 5.28 13.43 26.99
N HIS A 120 4.20 12.71 26.72
CA HIS A 120 2.87 13.30 26.65
C HIS A 120 2.35 13.75 28.02
N GLU A 121 2.62 12.98 29.07
CA GLU A 121 2.28 13.35 30.46
C GLU A 121 3.05 14.61 30.90
N ARG A 122 4.37 14.70 30.62
CA ARG A 122 5.20 15.89 30.90
C ARG A 122 4.69 17.14 30.18
N THR A 123 4.33 16.99 28.90
CA THR A 123 3.86 18.11 28.08
C THR A 123 2.37 18.41 28.21
N GLY A 124 1.65 17.75 29.14
CA GLY A 124 0.21 17.91 29.34
C GLY A 124 -0.61 17.61 28.11
N TYR A 125 -0.19 16.61 27.31
CA TYR A 125 -0.82 16.19 26.07
C TYR A 125 -0.93 17.29 24.99
N ARG A 126 -0.13 18.36 25.13
CA ARG A 126 -0.14 19.49 24.17
C ARG A 126 0.17 19.01 22.74
N TRP A 127 1.15 18.13 22.59
CA TRP A 127 1.68 17.67 21.33
C TRP A 127 1.13 16.31 20.88
N PHE A 128 0.24 15.69 21.66
CA PHE A 128 -0.22 14.32 21.47
C PHE A 128 -0.66 14.01 20.03
N VAL A 129 -1.55 14.84 19.46
CA VAL A 129 -2.08 14.60 18.10
C VAL A 129 -0.98 14.74 17.05
N LEU A 130 -0.22 15.84 17.14
CA LEU A 130 0.75 16.16 16.09
C LEU A 130 1.96 15.22 16.13
N SER A 131 2.56 15.00 17.30
CA SER A 131 3.74 14.13 17.41
C SER A 131 3.43 12.69 17.08
N SER A 132 2.27 12.17 17.47
CA SER A 132 1.87 10.79 17.16
C SER A 132 1.62 10.61 15.66
N ALA A 133 0.93 11.56 15.01
CA ALA A 133 0.67 11.48 13.56
C ALA A 133 1.95 11.63 12.74
N LEU A 134 2.80 12.62 13.06
CA LEU A 134 4.08 12.81 12.37
C LEU A 134 5.05 11.66 12.62
N GLY A 135 5.07 11.12 13.84
CA GLY A 135 5.87 9.95 14.19
C GLY A 135 5.50 8.72 13.38
N TRP A 136 4.20 8.43 13.26
CA TRP A 136 3.74 7.29 12.46
C TRP A 136 4.10 7.43 10.98
N VAL A 137 3.75 8.56 10.34
CA VAL A 137 4.06 8.80 8.93
C VAL A 137 5.57 8.90 8.70
N GLY A 138 6.32 9.44 9.67
CA GLY A 138 7.79 9.46 9.61
C GLY A 138 8.40 8.05 9.59
N VAL A 139 7.84 7.11 10.37
CA VAL A 139 8.22 5.69 10.34
C VAL A 139 7.81 5.04 9.00
N GLU A 140 6.62 5.34 8.46
CA GLU A 140 6.22 4.90 7.12
C GLU A 140 7.21 5.41 6.05
N MET A 141 7.67 6.67 6.17
CA MET A 141 8.68 7.23 5.26
C MET A 141 10.01 6.48 5.34
N ILE A 142 10.51 6.18 6.55
CA ILE A 142 11.73 5.37 6.72
C ILE A 142 11.54 3.99 6.08
N ARG A 143 10.40 3.35 6.31
CA ARG A 143 10.09 2.02 5.75
C ARG A 143 10.06 2.01 4.23
N SER A 144 9.53 3.05 3.60
CA SER A 144 9.47 3.16 2.14
C SER A 144 10.84 3.19 1.47
N LEU A 145 11.88 3.58 2.21
CA LEU A 145 13.27 3.60 1.75
C LEU A 145 13.97 2.23 1.88
N ILE A 146 13.35 1.28 2.58
CA ILE A 146 13.91 -0.06 2.78
C ILE A 146 13.48 -0.96 1.61
N PRO A 147 14.43 -1.50 0.81
CA PRO A 147 14.13 -2.22 -0.43
C PRO A 147 13.19 -3.43 -0.30
N VAL A 148 13.01 -3.95 0.91
CA VAL A 148 12.18 -5.15 1.17
C VAL A 148 10.77 -4.78 1.63
N LEU A 149 10.58 -3.61 2.22
CA LEU A 149 9.33 -3.24 2.88
C LEU A 149 8.42 -2.39 2.00
N GLY A 150 8.99 -1.50 1.20
CA GLY A 150 8.20 -0.60 0.35
C GLY A 150 7.08 0.10 1.13
N THR A 151 5.94 0.27 0.49
CA THR A 151 4.76 0.92 1.09
C THR A 151 3.73 -0.05 1.68
N TRP A 152 4.05 -1.34 1.81
CA TRP A 152 3.14 -2.34 2.39
C TRP A 152 2.62 -1.95 3.77
N GLY A 153 1.30 -2.04 3.95
CA GLY A 153 0.66 -1.76 5.24
C GLY A 153 0.59 -0.28 5.62
N PHE A 154 0.76 0.66 4.68
CA PHE A 154 0.49 2.07 4.93
C PHE A 154 -1.00 2.27 5.16
N ILE A 155 -1.34 3.05 6.19
CA ILE A 155 -2.73 3.27 6.59
C ILE A 155 -3.60 3.83 5.46
N ALA A 156 -3.01 4.56 4.54
CA ALA A 156 -3.68 5.13 3.38
C ALA A 156 -4.32 4.07 2.45
N TYR A 157 -3.74 2.86 2.36
CA TYR A 157 -4.28 1.80 1.51
C TYR A 157 -5.65 1.27 1.95
N ALA A 158 -6.10 1.57 3.18
CA ALA A 158 -7.45 1.30 3.62
C ALA A 158 -8.52 1.95 2.72
N TYR A 159 -8.15 3.00 2.00
CA TYR A 159 -9.07 3.81 1.18
C TYR A 159 -9.08 3.45 -0.31
N PHE A 160 -8.45 2.36 -0.73
CA PHE A 160 -8.26 1.99 -2.14
C PHE A 160 -9.58 1.82 -2.94
N LYS A 161 -10.69 1.50 -2.31
CA LYS A 161 -12.02 1.43 -2.93
C LYS A 161 -12.81 2.74 -2.84
N GLN A 162 -12.18 3.84 -2.44
CA GLN A 162 -12.85 5.12 -2.19
C GLN A 162 -12.29 6.22 -3.12
N PRO A 163 -12.52 6.15 -4.45
CA PRO A 163 -11.96 7.12 -5.39
C PRO A 163 -12.36 8.55 -5.05
N TRP A 164 -13.57 8.76 -4.49
CA TRP A 164 -14.08 10.05 -4.05
C TRP A 164 -13.29 10.67 -2.88
N LEU A 165 -12.44 9.92 -2.22
CA LEU A 165 -11.67 10.37 -1.06
C LEU A 165 -10.17 10.47 -1.34
N ILE A 166 -9.64 9.70 -2.31
CA ILE A 166 -8.20 9.57 -2.51
C ILE A 166 -7.61 10.57 -3.52
N GLN A 167 -8.43 11.42 -4.19
CA GLN A 167 -7.92 12.29 -5.25
C GLN A 167 -6.79 13.25 -4.83
N PRO A 168 -6.76 13.82 -3.59
CA PRO A 168 -5.68 14.70 -3.19
C PRO A 168 -4.30 14.03 -3.08
N VAL A 169 -4.22 12.67 -3.17
CA VAL A 169 -2.91 12.00 -3.26
C VAL A 169 -2.15 12.38 -4.54
N SER A 170 -2.83 12.90 -5.57
CA SER A 170 -2.20 13.50 -6.75
C SER A 170 -1.40 14.78 -6.44
N ILE A 171 -1.57 15.35 -5.24
CA ILE A 171 -0.86 16.53 -4.75
C ILE A 171 0.07 16.16 -3.59
N PHE A 172 -0.47 15.43 -2.62
CA PHE A 172 0.16 15.18 -1.31
C PHE A 172 0.77 13.77 -1.17
N GLY A 173 0.60 12.91 -2.18
CA GLY A 173 1.03 11.51 -2.15
C GLY A 173 0.26 10.65 -1.14
N VAL A 174 0.58 9.38 -1.11
CA VAL A 174 0.03 8.40 -0.16
C VAL A 174 0.26 8.84 1.30
N PHE A 175 1.40 9.47 1.59
CA PHE A 175 1.74 10.00 2.92
C PHE A 175 0.79 11.11 3.37
N GLY A 176 0.28 11.95 2.45
CA GLY A 176 -0.68 13.00 2.76
C GLY A 176 -1.99 12.45 3.29
N LEU A 177 -2.53 11.42 2.64
CA LEU A 177 -3.75 10.75 3.11
C LEU A 177 -3.51 10.07 4.46
N GLY A 178 -2.36 9.40 4.63
CA GLY A 178 -1.95 8.81 5.91
C GLY A 178 -1.92 9.84 7.02
N LEU A 179 -1.31 11.01 6.77
CA LEU A 179 -1.22 12.09 7.75
C LEU A 179 -2.61 12.62 8.16
N VAL A 180 -3.48 12.92 7.20
CA VAL A 180 -4.83 13.44 7.47
C VAL A 180 -5.65 12.42 8.26
N ASN A 181 -5.58 11.13 7.90
CA ASN A 181 -6.22 10.05 8.64
C ASN A 181 -5.72 10.01 10.09
N LEU A 182 -4.41 9.99 10.30
CA LEU A 182 -3.81 9.85 11.63
C LEU A 182 -4.03 11.07 12.51
N LEU A 183 -4.00 12.28 11.95
CA LEU A 183 -4.36 13.49 12.70
C LEU A 183 -5.78 13.38 13.28
N LEU A 184 -6.75 12.93 12.47
CA LEU A 184 -8.12 12.74 12.93
C LEU A 184 -8.23 11.59 13.94
N SER A 185 -7.57 10.45 13.68
CA SER A 185 -7.54 9.29 14.59
C SER A 185 -6.98 9.63 15.97
N PHE A 186 -5.85 10.33 16.03
CA PHE A 186 -5.26 10.74 17.32
C PHE A 186 -6.03 11.88 17.98
N ALA A 187 -6.74 12.75 17.24
CA ALA A 187 -7.65 13.72 17.83
C ALA A 187 -8.87 13.03 18.48
N LEU A 188 -9.43 12.00 17.85
CA LEU A 188 -10.45 11.12 18.41
C LEU A 188 -9.91 10.40 19.66
N GLY A 189 -8.70 9.85 19.57
CA GLY A 189 -8.03 9.22 20.71
C GLY A 189 -7.84 10.16 21.88
N ARG A 190 -7.40 11.39 21.63
CA ARG A 190 -7.29 12.43 22.67
C ARG A 190 -8.64 12.79 23.29
N LEU A 191 -9.70 12.87 22.50
CA LEU A 191 -11.05 13.09 23.01
C LEU A 191 -11.52 11.93 23.88
N LEU A 192 -11.25 10.69 23.44
CA LEU A 192 -11.53 9.47 24.22
C LEU A 192 -10.83 9.49 25.58
N LEU A 193 -9.53 9.86 25.62
CA LEU A 193 -8.80 10.00 26.88
C LEU A 193 -9.42 11.07 27.78
N ALA A 194 -9.79 12.23 27.24
CA ALA A 194 -10.41 13.30 28.01
C ALA A 194 -11.80 12.90 28.57
N TRP A 195 -12.58 12.15 27.79
CA TRP A 195 -13.86 11.60 28.21
C TRP A 195 -13.68 10.54 29.29
N PHE A 196 -12.69 9.64 29.13
CA PHE A 196 -12.37 8.64 30.16
C PHE A 196 -11.98 9.30 31.49
N ASP A 197 -11.06 10.28 31.46
CA ASP A 197 -10.59 11.01 32.64
C ASP A 197 -11.72 11.77 33.37
N GLY A 198 -12.75 12.18 32.64
CA GLY A 198 -13.93 12.81 33.21
C GLY A 198 -14.84 11.86 34.00
N LYS A 199 -14.72 10.54 33.73
CA LYS A 199 -15.59 9.53 34.38
C LYS A 199 -14.84 8.62 35.35
N TRP A 200 -13.59 8.25 35.01
CA TRP A 200 -12.83 7.24 35.73
C TRP A 200 -11.38 7.69 35.95
N ARG A 201 -10.81 7.31 37.09
CA ARG A 201 -9.39 7.45 37.39
C ARG A 201 -8.85 6.11 37.89
N LEU A 202 -7.84 5.57 37.21
CA LEU A 202 -7.14 4.36 37.64
C LEU A 202 -5.89 4.68 38.48
N ASP A 203 -5.22 5.78 38.14
CA ASP A 203 -4.03 6.27 38.86
C ASP A 203 -4.24 7.73 39.23
N ALA A 204 -3.99 8.09 40.51
CA ALA A 204 -4.19 9.44 41.04
C ALA A 204 -3.22 10.46 40.44
N ASP A 205 -2.01 10.00 40.12
CA ASP A 205 -0.87 10.85 39.67
C ASP A 205 -0.90 11.22 38.20
N ILE A 206 -1.78 10.58 37.39
CA ILE A 206 -1.88 10.86 35.97
C ILE A 206 -2.61 12.18 35.72
N ARG A 207 -1.95 13.07 34.95
CA ARG A 207 -2.57 14.33 34.52
C ARG A 207 -3.79 14.06 33.62
N PRO A 208 -4.97 14.59 33.95
CA PRO A 208 -6.14 14.45 33.09
C PRO A 208 -5.98 15.23 31.79
N VAL A 209 -6.48 14.68 30.71
CA VAL A 209 -6.50 15.33 29.41
C VAL A 209 -7.62 16.39 29.39
N ASN A 210 -7.29 17.60 28.96
CA ASN A 210 -8.24 18.72 28.93
C ASN A 210 -9.28 18.51 27.81
N LEU A 211 -10.55 18.39 28.17
CA LEU A 211 -11.67 18.14 27.26
C LEU A 211 -11.85 19.26 26.21
N GLN A 212 -11.74 20.53 26.64
CA GLN A 212 -11.94 21.68 25.77
C GLN A 212 -10.86 21.74 24.69
N LYS A 213 -9.59 21.53 25.06
CA LYS A 213 -8.49 21.42 24.10
C LYS A 213 -8.62 20.19 23.18
N SER A 214 -9.19 19.09 23.69
CA SER A 214 -9.43 17.89 22.85
C SER A 214 -10.52 18.14 21.82
N ARG A 215 -11.59 18.86 22.17
CA ARG A 215 -12.62 19.30 21.23
C ARG A 215 -12.04 20.23 20.16
N ALA A 216 -11.19 21.17 20.54
CA ALA A 216 -10.53 22.07 19.57
C ALA A 216 -9.68 21.30 18.57
N TRP A 217 -8.90 20.30 19.01
CA TRP A 217 -8.16 19.43 18.12
C TRP A 217 -9.08 18.64 17.17
N LEU A 218 -10.17 18.06 17.68
CA LEU A 218 -11.12 17.33 16.85
C LEU A 218 -11.78 18.24 15.80
N ILE A 219 -12.16 19.45 16.18
CA ILE A 219 -12.75 20.43 15.24
C ILE A 219 -11.73 20.79 14.16
N GLY A 220 -10.48 21.09 14.53
CA GLY A 220 -9.43 21.46 13.58
C GLY A 220 -9.09 20.32 12.61
N THR A 221 -8.88 19.11 13.13
CA THR A 221 -8.57 17.94 12.29
C THR A 221 -9.77 17.46 11.48
N GLY A 222 -10.98 17.57 12.02
CA GLY A 222 -12.24 17.31 11.31
C GLY A 222 -12.45 18.30 10.16
N ALA A 223 -12.18 19.59 10.39
CA ALA A 223 -12.22 20.61 9.34
C ALA A 223 -11.17 20.29 8.24
N ALA A 224 -9.95 19.92 8.61
CA ALA A 224 -8.92 19.51 7.64
C ALA A 224 -9.36 18.29 6.83
N PHE A 225 -10.01 17.30 7.44
CA PHE A 225 -10.56 16.14 6.75
C PHE A 225 -11.70 16.52 5.80
N ILE A 226 -12.59 17.44 6.21
CA ILE A 226 -13.65 17.96 5.34
C ILE A 226 -13.07 18.71 4.14
N VAL A 227 -12.04 19.55 4.34
CA VAL A 227 -11.33 20.22 3.24
C VAL A 227 -10.67 19.19 2.30
N TRP A 228 -10.08 18.13 2.85
CA TRP A 228 -9.53 17.03 2.06
C TRP A 228 -10.61 16.38 1.18
N VAL A 229 -11.78 16.06 1.74
CA VAL A 229 -12.90 15.49 1.00
C VAL A 229 -13.42 16.46 -0.08
N ALA A 230 -13.60 17.73 0.27
CA ALA A 230 -14.03 18.74 -0.68
C ALA A 230 -13.04 18.89 -1.84
N LEU A 231 -11.75 18.95 -1.55
CA LEU A 231 -10.70 18.96 -2.58
C LEU A 231 -10.75 17.67 -3.43
N SER A 232 -10.98 16.53 -2.80
CA SER A 232 -11.11 15.25 -3.52
C SER A 232 -12.26 15.27 -4.52
N LEU A 233 -13.42 15.78 -4.13
CA LEU A 233 -14.59 15.89 -5.02
C LEU A 233 -14.30 16.84 -6.18
N VAL A 234 -13.62 17.96 -5.95
CA VAL A 234 -13.21 18.88 -7.03
C VAL A 234 -12.24 18.23 -8.01
N LEU A 235 -11.22 17.54 -7.49
CA LEU A 235 -10.20 16.84 -8.28
C LEU A 235 -10.75 15.60 -9.03
N MET A 236 -11.95 15.16 -8.70
CA MET A 236 -12.63 14.04 -9.34
C MET A 236 -13.49 14.47 -10.54
N ILE A 237 -13.67 15.78 -10.76
CA ILE A 237 -14.42 16.28 -11.90
C ILE A 237 -13.71 15.86 -13.19
N PRO A 238 -14.38 15.12 -14.10
CA PRO A 238 -13.75 14.61 -15.30
C PRO A 238 -13.32 15.77 -16.22
N GLN A 239 -12.11 15.65 -16.78
CA GLN A 239 -11.67 16.47 -17.91
C GLN A 239 -12.14 15.79 -19.21
N GLU A 240 -12.10 16.49 -20.35
CA GLU A 240 -12.26 15.86 -21.67
C GLU A 240 -11.26 14.71 -21.81
N GLN A 241 -11.73 13.55 -22.28
CA GLN A 241 -10.99 12.30 -22.12
C GLN A 241 -11.14 11.44 -23.36
N ASP A 242 -9.99 10.94 -23.82
CA ASP A 242 -9.97 9.84 -24.76
C ASP A 242 -10.13 8.51 -24.00
N THR A 243 -10.78 7.55 -24.64
CA THR A 243 -10.87 6.19 -24.13
C THR A 243 -10.18 5.25 -25.11
N ILE A 244 -9.43 4.31 -24.56
CA ILE A 244 -8.77 3.24 -25.31
C ILE A 244 -9.25 1.89 -24.79
N ARG A 245 -9.38 0.93 -25.68
CA ARG A 245 -9.74 -0.44 -25.30
C ARG A 245 -8.49 -1.25 -25.00
N VAL A 246 -8.38 -1.74 -23.75
CA VAL A 246 -7.20 -2.45 -23.27
C VAL A 246 -7.54 -3.83 -22.75
N ALA A 247 -6.57 -4.75 -22.79
CA ALA A 247 -6.71 -6.07 -22.25
C ALA A 247 -5.58 -6.42 -21.26
N ALA A 248 -5.96 -7.12 -20.18
CA ALA A 248 -5.05 -7.77 -19.26
C ALA A 248 -5.28 -9.28 -19.27
N VAL A 249 -4.26 -10.06 -19.57
CA VAL A 249 -4.36 -11.53 -19.75
C VAL A 249 -3.83 -12.22 -18.49
N GLN A 250 -4.65 -13.07 -17.87
CA GLN A 250 -4.33 -13.81 -16.65
C GLN A 250 -4.46 -15.32 -16.88
N PRO A 251 -3.35 -16.07 -17.00
CA PRO A 251 -3.37 -17.47 -17.41
C PRO A 251 -3.69 -18.48 -16.29
N PHE A 252 -3.58 -18.15 -15.04
CA PHE A 252 -3.52 -19.08 -13.92
C PHE A 252 -2.45 -20.17 -14.14
N PHE A 253 -1.22 -19.77 -14.04
CA PHE A 253 -0.04 -20.59 -14.38
C PHE A 253 -0.03 -21.98 -13.74
N LYS A 254 -0.44 -22.09 -12.47
CA LYS A 254 -0.48 -23.39 -11.76
C LYS A 254 -1.57 -24.35 -12.27
N SER A 255 -2.52 -23.91 -13.09
CA SER A 255 -3.47 -24.83 -13.71
C SER A 255 -2.84 -25.77 -14.73
N LEU A 256 -1.62 -25.46 -15.16
CA LEU A 256 -0.83 -26.29 -16.07
C LEU A 256 0.01 -27.34 -15.34
N TRP A 257 0.01 -27.34 -14.00
CA TRP A 257 0.80 -28.23 -13.15
C TRP A 257 -0.02 -29.42 -12.68
N THR A 258 0.63 -30.57 -12.51
CA THR A 258 0.04 -31.73 -11.85
C THR A 258 -0.09 -31.49 -10.34
N GLU A 259 -0.90 -32.33 -9.66
CA GLU A 259 -1.05 -32.25 -8.19
C GLU A 259 0.31 -32.44 -7.47
N GLU A 260 1.16 -33.36 -7.96
CA GLU A 260 2.49 -33.61 -7.42
C GLU A 260 3.40 -32.38 -7.59
N GLU A 261 3.40 -31.77 -8.78
CA GLU A 261 4.17 -30.55 -9.07
C GLU A 261 3.70 -29.38 -8.20
N ILE A 262 2.38 -29.26 -7.95
CA ILE A 262 1.83 -28.25 -7.04
C ILE A 262 2.28 -28.52 -5.59
N ALA A 263 2.23 -29.78 -5.14
CA ALA A 263 2.60 -30.16 -3.79
C ALA A 263 4.09 -29.95 -3.50
N THR A 264 4.95 -30.30 -4.47
CA THR A 264 6.41 -30.13 -4.36
C THR A 264 6.89 -28.73 -4.73
N ASN A 265 6.04 -27.95 -5.40
CA ASN A 265 6.37 -26.65 -6.00
C ASN A 265 7.60 -26.68 -6.90
N THR A 266 7.79 -27.80 -7.64
CA THR A 266 8.93 -28.04 -8.52
C THR A 266 8.49 -28.58 -9.87
N LEU A 267 9.20 -28.20 -10.93
CA LEU A 267 9.08 -28.75 -12.28
C LEU A 267 10.42 -29.36 -12.69
N SER A 268 10.41 -30.54 -13.31
CA SER A 268 11.59 -31.04 -13.99
C SER A 268 11.93 -30.14 -15.21
N PRO A 269 13.18 -30.12 -15.70
CA PRO A 269 13.55 -29.27 -16.85
C PRO A 269 12.69 -29.53 -18.09
N MET A 270 12.31 -30.79 -18.36
CA MET A 270 11.44 -31.14 -19.47
C MET A 270 10.01 -30.62 -19.27
N ARG A 271 9.46 -30.81 -18.07
CA ARG A 271 8.11 -30.29 -17.72
C ARG A 271 8.06 -28.77 -17.72
N TYR A 272 9.15 -28.13 -17.30
CA TYR A 272 9.27 -26.67 -17.37
C TYR A 272 9.06 -26.17 -18.80
N GLN A 273 9.75 -26.81 -19.77
CA GLN A 273 9.61 -26.43 -21.19
C GLN A 273 8.19 -26.68 -21.70
N GLU A 274 7.60 -27.85 -21.40
CA GLU A 274 6.22 -28.17 -21.80
C GLU A 274 5.19 -27.18 -21.24
N VAL A 275 5.31 -26.84 -19.98
CA VAL A 275 4.40 -25.88 -19.32
C VAL A 275 4.52 -24.50 -19.96
N TYR A 276 5.73 -24.05 -20.27
CA TYR A 276 5.91 -22.76 -20.93
C TYR A 276 5.47 -22.78 -22.41
N ASP A 277 5.58 -23.90 -23.11
CA ASP A 277 5.03 -24.01 -24.45
C ASP A 277 3.49 -23.97 -24.44
N GLN A 278 2.85 -24.69 -23.51
CA GLN A 278 1.40 -24.62 -23.31
C GLN A 278 0.94 -23.22 -22.91
N LEU A 279 1.68 -22.56 -22.02
CA LEU A 279 1.40 -21.18 -21.62
C LEU A 279 1.49 -20.24 -22.83
N PHE A 280 2.52 -20.40 -23.65
CA PHE A 280 2.72 -19.60 -24.85
C PHE A 280 1.54 -19.73 -25.82
N ASP A 281 1.13 -20.97 -26.15
CA ASP A 281 0.00 -21.23 -27.04
C ASP A 281 -1.30 -20.65 -26.47
N TRP A 282 -1.49 -20.74 -25.16
CA TRP A 282 -2.63 -20.15 -24.47
C TRP A 282 -2.61 -18.62 -24.58
N LEU A 283 -1.46 -17.99 -24.39
CA LEU A 283 -1.29 -16.54 -24.51
C LEU A 283 -1.56 -16.04 -25.93
N LEU A 284 -1.08 -16.77 -26.96
CA LEU A 284 -1.40 -16.47 -28.37
C LEU A 284 -2.91 -16.49 -28.60
N SER A 285 -3.59 -17.55 -28.17
CA SER A 285 -5.06 -17.69 -28.31
C SER A 285 -5.81 -16.56 -27.62
N ARG A 286 -5.39 -16.17 -26.39
CA ARG A 286 -6.06 -15.10 -25.63
C ARG A 286 -5.79 -13.71 -26.17
N THR A 287 -4.62 -13.51 -26.77
CA THR A 287 -4.31 -12.28 -27.50
C THR A 287 -5.27 -12.09 -28.68
N ASN A 288 -5.47 -13.14 -29.48
CA ASN A 288 -6.42 -13.10 -30.59
C ASN A 288 -7.85 -12.83 -30.09
N THR A 289 -8.29 -13.51 -29.01
CA THR A 289 -9.61 -13.28 -28.40
C THR A 289 -9.75 -11.83 -27.90
N ALA A 290 -8.72 -11.23 -27.34
CA ALA A 290 -8.74 -9.84 -26.90
C ALA A 290 -8.80 -8.86 -28.10
N ALA A 291 -8.04 -9.16 -29.15
CA ALA A 291 -8.07 -8.39 -30.40
C ALA A 291 -9.44 -8.42 -31.09
N GLU A 292 -10.08 -9.61 -31.15
CA GLU A 292 -11.45 -9.76 -31.65
C GLU A 292 -12.47 -8.91 -30.85
N GLN A 293 -12.20 -8.63 -29.58
CA GLN A 293 -12.98 -7.72 -28.75
C GLN A 293 -12.56 -6.26 -28.91
N GLY A 294 -11.64 -5.96 -29.83
CA GLY A 294 -11.19 -4.62 -30.18
C GLY A 294 -10.12 -4.05 -29.22
N ALA A 295 -9.39 -4.87 -28.47
CA ALA A 295 -8.31 -4.40 -27.62
C ALA A 295 -7.16 -3.82 -28.46
N GLU A 296 -6.78 -2.58 -28.20
CA GLU A 296 -5.69 -1.85 -28.85
C GLU A 296 -4.36 -1.99 -28.11
N LEU A 297 -4.43 -2.37 -26.81
CA LEU A 297 -3.28 -2.72 -25.98
C LEU A 297 -3.57 -4.01 -25.25
N ILE A 298 -2.65 -4.98 -25.32
CA ILE A 298 -2.78 -6.27 -24.66
C ILE A 298 -1.55 -6.49 -23.77
N VAL A 299 -1.77 -6.68 -22.47
CA VAL A 299 -0.70 -6.85 -21.48
C VAL A 299 -0.66 -8.29 -21.01
N TRP A 300 0.50 -8.93 -21.17
CA TRP A 300 0.80 -10.26 -20.65
C TRP A 300 1.34 -10.18 -19.22
N PRO A 301 1.23 -11.27 -18.43
CA PRO A 301 1.69 -11.29 -17.04
C PRO A 301 3.21 -11.45 -16.94
N GLU A 302 3.79 -11.06 -15.81
CA GLU A 302 5.22 -11.23 -15.52
C GLU A 302 5.68 -12.67 -15.71
N GLY A 303 6.85 -12.83 -16.35
CA GLY A 303 7.42 -14.14 -16.65
C GLY A 303 6.58 -14.98 -17.62
N ALA A 304 5.85 -14.33 -18.53
CA ALA A 304 5.09 -14.99 -19.58
C ALA A 304 5.97 -15.86 -20.50
N LEU A 305 7.19 -15.40 -20.75
CA LEU A 305 8.17 -16.11 -21.56
C LEU A 305 9.43 -16.45 -20.74
N SER A 306 10.02 -17.62 -21.04
CA SER A 306 11.31 -18.07 -20.49
C SER A 306 12.48 -17.82 -21.44
N PHE A 307 12.28 -17.05 -22.49
CA PHE A 307 13.25 -16.72 -23.53
C PHE A 307 13.16 -15.25 -23.93
N ASP A 308 14.22 -14.72 -24.53
CA ASP A 308 14.25 -13.37 -25.08
C ASP A 308 13.46 -13.33 -26.39
N PRO A 309 12.35 -12.57 -26.47
CA PRO A 309 11.49 -12.53 -27.65
C PRO A 309 12.15 -11.87 -28.86
N GLN A 310 13.22 -11.12 -28.67
CA GLN A 310 14.00 -10.57 -29.78
C GLN A 310 14.97 -11.59 -30.42
N GLN A 311 15.19 -12.71 -29.72
CA GLN A 311 16.11 -13.77 -30.19
C GLN A 311 15.36 -15.06 -30.57
N THR A 312 14.26 -15.36 -29.92
CA THR A 312 13.52 -16.61 -30.08
C THR A 312 12.06 -16.32 -30.38
N ARG A 313 11.43 -17.08 -31.29
CA ARG A 313 10.02 -16.94 -31.72
C ARG A 313 9.65 -15.51 -32.17
N THR A 314 10.65 -14.72 -32.58
CA THR A 314 10.53 -13.32 -32.95
C THR A 314 9.49 -13.11 -34.05
N ARG A 315 9.48 -13.95 -35.08
CA ARG A 315 8.53 -13.89 -36.18
C ARG A 315 7.09 -14.12 -35.69
N THR A 316 6.87 -15.18 -34.91
CA THR A 316 5.53 -15.49 -34.36
C THR A 316 4.96 -14.33 -33.56
N LEU A 317 5.78 -13.65 -32.75
CA LEU A 317 5.33 -12.52 -31.93
C LEU A 317 5.07 -11.27 -32.78
N ARG A 318 5.87 -11.02 -33.80
CA ARG A 318 5.63 -9.94 -34.76
C ARG A 318 4.34 -10.16 -35.56
N ASP A 319 4.16 -11.37 -36.07
CA ASP A 319 2.95 -11.75 -36.81
C ASP A 319 1.71 -11.62 -35.89
N LEU A 320 1.81 -12.07 -34.62
CA LEU A 320 0.73 -11.93 -33.63
C LEU A 320 0.34 -10.47 -33.41
N ALA A 321 1.30 -9.55 -33.24
CA ALA A 321 1.02 -8.13 -33.04
C ALA A 321 0.38 -7.52 -34.29
N ALA A 322 0.87 -7.91 -35.47
CA ALA A 322 0.33 -7.44 -36.76
C ALA A 322 -1.10 -7.98 -37.02
N ASP A 323 -1.35 -9.25 -36.73
CA ASP A 323 -2.67 -9.87 -36.91
C ASP A 323 -3.68 -9.28 -35.89
N ALA A 324 -3.24 -9.06 -34.64
CA ALA A 324 -4.04 -8.42 -33.60
C ALA A 324 -4.30 -6.93 -33.83
N GLN A 325 -3.50 -6.26 -34.66
CA GLN A 325 -3.50 -4.79 -34.84
C GLN A 325 -3.47 -4.03 -33.49
N ALA A 326 -2.69 -4.57 -32.53
CA ALA A 326 -2.63 -4.10 -31.16
C ALA A 326 -1.18 -3.96 -30.67
N TYR A 327 -0.94 -3.05 -29.74
CA TYR A 327 0.30 -3.03 -28.97
C TYR A 327 0.34 -4.21 -28.00
N LEU A 328 1.46 -4.95 -27.99
CA LEU A 328 1.67 -6.07 -27.10
C LEU A 328 2.77 -5.77 -26.08
N VAL A 329 2.43 -5.86 -24.79
CA VAL A 329 3.40 -5.80 -23.69
C VAL A 329 3.78 -7.22 -23.30
N ILE A 330 5.02 -7.60 -23.59
CA ILE A 330 5.50 -8.98 -23.50
C ILE A 330 6.63 -9.06 -22.45
N PRO A 331 6.32 -9.50 -21.23
CA PRO A 331 7.32 -9.72 -20.19
C PRO A 331 8.01 -11.09 -20.36
N TYR A 332 9.30 -11.11 -20.05
CA TYR A 332 10.11 -12.31 -20.16
C TYR A 332 11.19 -12.40 -19.07
N GLY A 333 11.55 -13.62 -18.71
CA GLY A 333 12.62 -13.92 -17.77
C GLY A 333 13.71 -14.75 -18.44
N VAL A 334 14.97 -14.27 -18.44
CA VAL A 334 16.12 -15.03 -18.95
C VAL A 334 17.22 -15.07 -17.91
N GLY A 335 17.46 -16.25 -17.35
CA GLY A 335 18.37 -16.41 -16.22
C GLY A 335 17.86 -15.63 -15.01
N THR A 336 18.56 -14.57 -14.61
CA THR A 336 18.16 -13.72 -13.50
C THR A 336 17.48 -12.41 -13.95
N ARG A 337 17.40 -12.16 -15.27
CA ARG A 337 16.80 -10.94 -15.83
C ARG A 337 15.28 -11.03 -15.81
N ASN A 338 14.62 -9.95 -15.39
CA ASN A 338 13.18 -9.77 -15.44
C ASN A 338 12.90 -8.49 -16.23
N GLU A 339 12.41 -8.66 -17.44
CA GLU A 339 12.32 -7.60 -18.45
C GLU A 339 10.97 -7.64 -19.19
N VAL A 340 10.63 -6.52 -19.82
CA VAL A 340 9.44 -6.37 -20.66
C VAL A 340 9.85 -5.73 -21.98
N THR A 341 9.36 -6.23 -23.08
CA THR A 341 9.41 -5.54 -24.38
C THR A 341 8.01 -5.12 -24.83
N LEU A 342 7.95 -4.06 -25.60
CA LEU A 342 6.74 -3.56 -26.26
C LEU A 342 6.85 -3.79 -27.78
N LEU A 343 5.82 -4.40 -28.37
CA LEU A 343 5.66 -4.49 -29.82
C LEU A 343 4.57 -3.52 -30.29
N SER A 344 4.82 -2.89 -31.44
CA SER A 344 3.82 -2.07 -32.13
C SER A 344 2.83 -2.95 -32.93
N PRO A 345 1.68 -2.41 -33.39
CA PRO A 345 0.77 -3.10 -34.29
C PRO A 345 1.39 -3.52 -35.62
N GLU A 346 2.51 -2.94 -36.02
CA GLU A 346 3.30 -3.31 -37.20
C GLU A 346 4.27 -4.47 -36.91
N GLY A 347 4.31 -4.94 -35.66
CA GLY A 347 5.23 -6.00 -35.22
C GLY A 347 6.65 -5.52 -34.91
N ASP A 348 6.88 -4.22 -34.71
CA ASP A 348 8.19 -3.68 -34.39
C ASP A 348 8.46 -3.63 -32.89
N PHE A 349 9.64 -4.09 -32.47
CA PHE A 349 10.09 -3.95 -31.09
C PHE A 349 10.45 -2.50 -30.80
N MET A 350 9.71 -1.88 -29.90
CA MET A 350 9.88 -0.45 -29.54
C MET A 350 10.94 -0.23 -28.48
N GLY A 351 11.20 -1.21 -27.62
CA GLY A 351 12.24 -1.12 -26.60
C GLY A 351 12.06 -2.11 -25.46
N VAL A 352 12.90 -2.00 -24.44
CA VAL A 352 12.94 -2.90 -23.28
C VAL A 352 12.96 -2.11 -21.99
N TYR A 353 12.16 -2.55 -21.03
CA TYR A 353 12.21 -2.13 -19.64
C TYR A 353 12.67 -3.29 -18.75
N GLY A 354 13.61 -3.06 -17.86
CA GLY A 354 14.01 -4.03 -16.85
C GLY A 354 13.54 -3.59 -15.46
N LYS A 355 13.08 -4.55 -14.67
CA LYS A 355 12.54 -4.33 -13.32
C LYS A 355 13.50 -3.49 -12.46
N ASN A 356 13.03 -2.36 -11.96
CA ASN A 356 13.85 -1.42 -11.21
C ASN A 356 14.01 -1.81 -9.73
N HIS A 357 13.00 -2.49 -9.17
CA HIS A 357 13.04 -3.05 -7.82
C HIS A 357 13.01 -4.59 -7.90
N PRO A 358 14.16 -5.23 -8.17
CA PRO A 358 14.23 -6.68 -8.25
C PRO A 358 13.96 -7.30 -6.88
N VAL A 359 13.28 -8.45 -6.88
CA VAL A 359 13.02 -9.22 -5.66
C VAL A 359 14.31 -9.97 -5.28
N ILE A 360 14.97 -9.50 -4.23
CA ILE A 360 16.30 -9.98 -3.81
C ILE A 360 16.28 -11.48 -3.46
N PHE A 361 15.17 -11.99 -2.89
CA PHE A 361 15.06 -13.37 -2.42
C PHE A 361 15.03 -14.41 -3.53
N VAL A 362 14.62 -14.00 -4.76
CA VAL A 362 14.59 -14.89 -5.93
C VAL A 362 15.74 -14.60 -6.89
N ASN A 363 16.75 -13.87 -6.43
CA ASN A 363 17.96 -13.53 -7.18
C ASN A 363 17.70 -12.79 -8.51
N GLU A 364 16.63 -12.00 -8.58
CA GLU A 364 16.36 -11.15 -9.74
C GLU A 364 17.43 -10.07 -9.92
N ARG A 365 17.75 -9.78 -11.16
CA ARG A 365 18.64 -8.68 -11.57
C ARG A 365 18.01 -7.94 -12.74
N SER A 366 18.42 -6.72 -12.97
CA SER A 366 18.03 -5.92 -14.14
C SER A 366 19.24 -5.20 -14.69
N ALA A 367 19.51 -5.40 -15.98
CA ALA A 367 20.58 -4.71 -16.67
C ALA A 367 20.24 -3.22 -16.93
N THR A 368 18.95 -2.88 -16.98
CA THR A 368 18.45 -1.52 -17.25
C THR A 368 17.96 -0.79 -16.01
N ARG A 369 18.36 -1.24 -14.82
CA ARG A 369 17.99 -0.59 -13.55
C ARG A 369 18.38 0.89 -13.57
N GLY A 370 17.44 1.75 -13.17
CA GLY A 370 17.62 3.21 -13.20
C GLY A 370 17.13 3.85 -14.49
N THR A 371 16.68 3.07 -15.48
CA THR A 371 16.03 3.59 -16.68
C THR A 371 14.51 3.49 -16.58
N TYR A 372 13.83 4.49 -17.13
CA TYR A 372 12.36 4.62 -17.08
C TYR A 372 11.85 5.02 -18.46
N PRO A 373 11.99 4.13 -19.46
CA PRO A 373 11.64 4.46 -20.85
C PRO A 373 10.14 4.66 -21.01
N THR A 374 9.77 5.56 -21.91
CA THR A 374 8.43 5.72 -22.43
C THR A 374 8.46 5.64 -23.96
N TYR A 375 7.34 5.25 -24.54
CA TYR A 375 7.21 4.98 -25.96
C TYR A 375 6.04 5.76 -26.53
N LYS A 376 6.29 6.54 -27.57
CA LYS A 376 5.23 7.22 -28.32
C LYS A 376 4.45 6.21 -29.12
N THR A 377 3.16 6.13 -28.89
CA THR A 377 2.23 5.22 -29.55
C THR A 377 1.02 5.96 -30.09
N GLY A 378 0.23 5.29 -30.91
CA GLY A 378 -1.10 5.81 -31.33
C GLY A 378 -2.08 5.98 -30.16
N LEU A 379 -1.81 5.35 -29.02
CA LEU A 379 -2.65 5.42 -27.81
C LEU A 379 -2.16 6.48 -26.80
N GLY A 380 -1.13 7.26 -27.15
CA GLY A 380 -0.45 8.22 -26.28
C GLY A 380 0.93 7.74 -25.87
N GLU A 381 1.52 8.41 -24.88
CA GLU A 381 2.85 8.02 -24.34
C GLU A 381 2.67 6.85 -23.37
N MET A 382 3.26 5.71 -23.68
CA MET A 382 3.16 4.49 -22.88
C MET A 382 4.44 4.22 -22.10
N GLY A 383 4.28 3.71 -20.89
CA GLY A 383 5.36 3.14 -20.10
C GLY A 383 5.01 1.77 -19.53
N THR A 384 5.97 1.13 -18.92
CA THR A 384 5.77 -0.13 -18.21
C THR A 384 6.56 -0.17 -16.90
N ILE A 385 6.04 -0.88 -15.91
CA ILE A 385 6.72 -1.24 -14.67
C ILE A 385 6.38 -2.70 -14.36
N ILE A 386 7.19 -3.38 -13.54
CA ILE A 386 6.98 -4.82 -13.29
C ILE A 386 6.68 -5.06 -11.81
N CYS A 387 5.49 -5.64 -11.51
CA CYS A 387 5.11 -6.24 -10.23
C CYS A 387 5.56 -5.41 -9.01
N TYR A 388 6.65 -5.81 -8.36
CA TYR A 388 7.21 -5.20 -7.16
C TYR A 388 7.61 -3.72 -7.30
N ASP A 389 7.77 -3.20 -8.51
CA ASP A 389 7.94 -1.76 -8.76
C ASP A 389 6.75 -0.93 -8.25
N LEU A 390 5.55 -1.53 -8.14
CA LEU A 390 4.34 -0.90 -7.57
C LEU A 390 4.48 -0.55 -6.08
N ASP A 391 5.30 -1.29 -5.35
CA ASP A 391 5.46 -1.13 -3.92
C ASP A 391 6.26 0.12 -3.53
N PHE A 392 6.84 0.77 -4.53
CA PHE A 392 7.61 2.00 -4.39
C PHE A 392 6.94 3.15 -5.13
N THR A 393 6.88 4.30 -4.49
CA THR A 393 6.23 5.48 -5.06
C THR A 393 6.99 6.07 -6.26
N ASP A 394 8.30 5.80 -6.33
CA ASP A 394 9.19 6.48 -7.26
C ASP A 394 9.15 5.94 -8.68
N THR A 395 8.93 4.62 -8.89
CA THR A 395 9.03 4.01 -10.23
C THR A 395 7.92 4.48 -11.16
N ALA A 396 6.65 4.31 -10.76
CA ALA A 396 5.53 4.81 -11.54
C ALA A 396 5.60 6.34 -11.75
N ARG A 397 6.06 7.08 -10.73
CA ARG A 397 6.26 8.53 -10.80
C ARG A 397 7.30 8.92 -11.85
N LYS A 398 8.44 8.23 -11.90
CA LYS A 398 9.50 8.51 -12.89
C LYS A 398 9.04 8.20 -14.32
N VAL A 399 8.35 7.08 -14.52
CA VAL A 399 7.76 6.75 -15.82
C VAL A 399 6.72 7.80 -16.23
N ALA A 400 5.82 8.18 -15.33
CA ALA A 400 4.83 9.23 -15.60
C ALA A 400 5.49 10.61 -15.85
N ARG A 401 6.58 10.93 -15.13
CA ARG A 401 7.32 12.17 -15.32
C ARG A 401 8.00 12.24 -16.70
N ASN A 402 8.38 11.09 -17.27
CA ASN A 402 8.90 10.99 -18.63
C ASN A 402 7.81 11.09 -19.72
N GLY A 403 6.55 11.29 -19.33
CA GLY A 403 5.45 11.59 -20.24
C GLY A 403 4.35 10.52 -20.28
N ALA A 404 4.53 9.36 -19.65
CA ALA A 404 3.53 8.30 -19.74
C ALA A 404 2.16 8.76 -19.23
N THR A 405 1.13 8.48 -20.04
CA THR A 405 -0.30 8.64 -19.72
C THR A 405 -0.95 7.29 -19.43
N LEU A 406 -0.26 6.21 -19.81
CA LEU A 406 -0.68 4.83 -19.71
C LEU A 406 0.51 3.97 -19.27
N ILE A 407 0.34 3.18 -18.22
CA ILE A 407 1.39 2.29 -17.69
C ILE A 407 0.89 0.85 -17.66
N ALA A 408 1.55 -0.03 -18.38
CA ALA A 408 1.35 -1.47 -18.29
C ALA A 408 2.10 -2.03 -17.07
N VAL A 409 1.48 -2.99 -16.36
CA VAL A 409 2.01 -3.58 -15.13
C VAL A 409 1.93 -5.09 -15.19
N PRO A 410 2.83 -5.76 -15.91
CA PRO A 410 3.02 -7.19 -15.75
C PRO A 410 3.31 -7.56 -14.30
N SER A 411 2.61 -8.57 -13.76
CA SER A 411 2.73 -8.99 -12.36
C SER A 411 2.72 -10.51 -12.24
N GLY A 412 3.41 -11.02 -11.22
CA GLY A 412 3.47 -12.44 -10.90
C GLY A 412 3.26 -12.65 -9.40
N ASP A 413 2.08 -12.28 -8.92
CA ASP A 413 1.75 -12.34 -7.52
C ASP A 413 1.60 -13.81 -7.03
N TRP A 414 1.54 -13.98 -5.72
CA TRP A 414 1.27 -15.26 -5.06
C TRP A 414 0.09 -15.10 -4.09
N PRO A 415 -0.52 -16.21 -3.60
CA PRO A 415 -1.76 -16.13 -2.81
C PRO A 415 -1.70 -15.19 -1.60
N GLY A 416 -0.52 -15.00 -0.99
CA GLY A 416 -0.35 -14.15 0.18
C GLY A 416 -0.49 -12.65 -0.09
N ILE A 417 -0.21 -12.20 -1.32
CA ILE A 417 -0.37 -10.80 -1.74
C ILE A 417 -1.56 -10.58 -2.66
N ALA A 418 -2.13 -11.67 -3.19
CA ALA A 418 -3.39 -11.62 -3.92
C ALA A 418 -4.44 -10.85 -3.09
N GLU A 419 -5.32 -10.13 -3.76
CA GLU A 419 -6.36 -9.29 -3.14
C GLU A 419 -5.82 -8.04 -2.39
N LYS A 420 -4.50 -7.88 -2.30
CA LYS A 420 -3.86 -6.73 -1.62
C LYS A 420 -3.08 -5.86 -2.59
N HIS A 421 -2.33 -6.47 -3.49
CA HIS A 421 -1.34 -5.79 -4.33
C HIS A 421 -1.99 -4.84 -5.36
N TYR A 422 -3.16 -5.18 -5.92
CA TYR A 422 -3.86 -4.27 -6.84
C TYR A 422 -4.29 -2.93 -6.20
N ALA A 423 -4.36 -2.86 -4.85
CA ALA A 423 -4.59 -1.60 -4.17
C ALA A 423 -3.44 -0.60 -4.39
N HIS A 424 -2.20 -1.08 -4.55
CA HIS A 424 -1.06 -0.24 -4.88
C HIS A 424 -1.22 0.38 -6.27
N VAL A 425 -1.76 -0.38 -7.24
CA VAL A 425 -2.05 0.15 -8.59
C VAL A 425 -3.00 1.33 -8.53
N VAL A 426 -4.06 1.25 -7.71
CA VAL A 426 -5.04 2.35 -7.52
C VAL A 426 -4.35 3.63 -7.07
N PHE A 427 -3.45 3.53 -6.09
CA PHE A 427 -2.73 4.72 -5.61
C PHE A 427 -1.72 5.24 -6.62
N ARG A 428 -0.94 4.35 -7.27
CA ARG A 428 0.00 4.79 -8.34
C ARG A 428 -0.72 5.48 -9.48
N ALA A 429 -1.92 4.99 -9.88
CA ALA A 429 -2.74 5.63 -10.90
C ALA A 429 -3.14 7.05 -10.49
N VAL A 430 -3.70 7.24 -9.29
CA VAL A 430 -4.16 8.56 -8.82
C VAL A 430 -3.00 9.51 -8.55
N GLU A 431 -1.92 9.06 -7.91
CA GLU A 431 -0.74 9.88 -7.64
C GLU A 431 -0.15 10.49 -8.91
N ASN A 432 -0.18 9.72 -9.99
CA ASN A 432 0.45 10.10 -11.24
C ASN A 432 -0.55 10.53 -12.33
N ARG A 433 -1.85 10.40 -12.10
CA ARG A 433 -2.89 10.66 -13.11
C ARG A 433 -2.64 9.90 -14.41
N VAL A 434 -2.39 8.61 -14.28
CA VAL A 434 -2.15 7.69 -15.41
C VAL A 434 -3.10 6.51 -15.34
N ALA A 435 -3.54 6.01 -16.50
CA ALA A 435 -4.21 4.73 -16.56
C ALA A 435 -3.21 3.59 -16.30
N MET A 436 -3.61 2.57 -15.55
CA MET A 436 -2.74 1.43 -15.25
C MET A 436 -3.43 0.11 -15.53
N ILE A 437 -2.75 -0.76 -16.27
CA ILE A 437 -3.24 -2.08 -16.66
C ILE A 437 -2.35 -3.14 -16.04
N LYS A 438 -2.82 -3.75 -14.95
CA LYS A 438 -2.14 -4.86 -14.27
C LYS A 438 -2.59 -6.17 -14.85
N ALA A 439 -1.68 -6.92 -15.44
CA ALA A 439 -1.87 -8.30 -15.88
C ALA A 439 -1.09 -9.22 -14.93
N ASP A 440 -1.81 -10.02 -14.17
CA ASP A 440 -1.22 -10.92 -13.19
C ASP A 440 -1.15 -12.36 -13.69
N ARG A 441 -0.19 -13.11 -13.17
CA ARG A 441 0.06 -14.50 -13.57
C ARG A 441 -1.06 -15.46 -13.18
N SER A 442 -1.82 -15.13 -12.12
CA SER A 442 -2.78 -16.07 -11.54
C SER A 442 -3.90 -15.47 -10.68
N TYR A 443 -3.70 -14.30 -10.05
CA TYR A 443 -4.49 -13.96 -8.86
C TYR A 443 -5.23 -12.64 -8.92
N ASP A 444 -4.63 -11.52 -9.38
CA ASP A 444 -5.24 -10.20 -9.24
C ASP A 444 -4.90 -9.23 -10.39
N SER A 445 -5.50 -9.45 -11.53
CA SER A 445 -5.46 -8.50 -12.66
C SER A 445 -6.48 -7.39 -12.51
N ALA A 446 -6.13 -6.17 -12.91
CA ALA A 446 -6.99 -5.01 -12.81
C ALA A 446 -6.68 -3.96 -13.89
N ILE A 447 -7.73 -3.29 -14.37
CA ILE A 447 -7.68 -2.10 -15.22
C ILE A 447 -8.16 -0.92 -14.38
N ILE A 448 -7.30 0.06 -14.17
CA ILE A 448 -7.51 1.20 -13.27
C ILE A 448 -7.40 2.49 -14.07
N ASP A 449 -8.36 3.38 -13.94
CA ASP A 449 -8.34 4.70 -14.58
C ASP A 449 -7.47 5.72 -13.80
N PRO A 450 -7.15 6.89 -14.37
CA PRO A 450 -6.33 7.92 -13.72
C PRO A 450 -6.94 8.51 -12.44
N TYR A 451 -8.20 8.22 -12.15
CA TYR A 451 -8.90 8.64 -10.92
C TYR A 451 -8.96 7.52 -9.87
N GLY A 452 -8.30 6.38 -10.14
CA GLY A 452 -8.29 5.23 -9.24
C GLY A 452 -9.59 4.43 -9.22
N ARG A 453 -10.46 4.62 -10.22
CA ARG A 453 -11.63 3.77 -10.39
C ARG A 453 -11.18 2.43 -10.93
N ILE A 454 -11.63 1.38 -10.29
CA ILE A 454 -11.40 0.00 -10.76
C ILE A 454 -12.42 -0.24 -11.88
N VAL A 455 -11.98 -0.05 -13.13
CA VAL A 455 -12.82 -0.22 -14.31
C VAL A 455 -13.21 -1.68 -14.48
N ARG A 456 -12.23 -2.57 -14.34
CA ARG A 456 -12.44 -4.01 -14.37
C ARG A 456 -11.35 -4.71 -13.55
N SER A 457 -11.72 -5.78 -12.86
CA SER A 457 -10.73 -6.59 -12.13
C SER A 457 -11.18 -8.04 -12.04
N VAL A 458 -10.22 -8.93 -11.94
CA VAL A 458 -10.39 -10.31 -11.49
C VAL A 458 -9.42 -10.54 -10.35
N VAL A 459 -9.96 -10.85 -9.18
CA VAL A 459 -9.18 -11.04 -7.96
C VAL A 459 -9.62 -12.34 -7.32
N SER A 460 -8.70 -13.28 -7.16
CA SER A 460 -8.99 -14.62 -6.61
C SER A 460 -7.76 -15.19 -5.92
N ARG A 461 -7.86 -15.40 -4.61
CA ARG A 461 -6.78 -16.03 -3.82
C ARG A 461 -6.47 -17.48 -4.25
N GLY A 462 -7.46 -18.18 -4.81
CA GLY A 462 -7.30 -19.53 -5.36
C GLY A 462 -6.65 -19.56 -6.74
N GLY A 463 -6.52 -18.42 -7.37
CA GLY A 463 -6.12 -18.31 -8.77
C GLY A 463 -7.28 -18.56 -9.74
N THR A 464 -7.23 -17.93 -10.90
CA THR A 464 -8.22 -18.14 -11.96
C THR A 464 -7.67 -17.68 -13.30
N GLN A 465 -8.16 -18.29 -14.40
CA GLN A 465 -7.92 -17.81 -15.75
C GLN A 465 -8.88 -16.70 -16.12
N SER A 466 -8.38 -15.65 -16.75
CA SER A 466 -9.22 -14.54 -17.24
C SER A 466 -8.54 -13.77 -18.37
N THR A 467 -9.35 -13.14 -19.21
CA THR A 467 -8.93 -12.08 -20.13
C THR A 467 -9.85 -10.90 -19.87
N LEU A 468 -9.33 -9.88 -19.20
CA LEU A 468 -10.07 -8.65 -18.93
C LEU A 468 -9.96 -7.76 -20.17
N VAL A 469 -11.07 -7.32 -20.71
CA VAL A 469 -11.11 -6.31 -21.77
C VAL A 469 -12.05 -5.19 -21.31
N ALA A 470 -11.58 -3.94 -21.38
CA ALA A 470 -12.39 -2.78 -20.99
C ALA A 470 -11.89 -1.51 -21.67
N ASP A 471 -12.78 -0.52 -21.78
CA ASP A 471 -12.42 0.83 -22.16
C ASP A 471 -11.90 1.58 -20.93
N VAL A 472 -10.71 2.13 -21.04
CA VAL A 472 -10.10 2.92 -19.97
C VAL A 472 -9.83 4.32 -20.45
N THR A 473 -10.10 5.28 -19.59
CA THR A 473 -9.82 6.70 -19.83
C THR A 473 -8.32 6.96 -19.78
N VAL A 474 -7.83 7.76 -20.72
CA VAL A 474 -6.47 8.31 -20.76
C VAL A 474 -6.56 9.84 -20.69
N ILE A 475 -5.73 10.46 -19.87
CA ILE A 475 -5.72 11.92 -19.70
C ILE A 475 -4.29 12.47 -19.78
N GLN A 476 -4.17 13.68 -20.30
CA GLN A 476 -2.92 14.46 -20.22
C GLN A 476 -2.98 15.31 -18.96
N ALA A 477 -2.27 14.91 -17.92
CA ALA A 477 -2.25 15.62 -16.66
C ALA A 477 -0.84 15.66 -16.04
N ASN A 478 -0.54 16.74 -15.33
CA ASN A 478 0.73 16.94 -14.65
C ASN A 478 0.49 17.21 -13.16
N PRO A 479 0.10 16.19 -12.37
CA PRO A 479 -0.18 16.39 -10.96
C PRO A 479 1.08 16.79 -10.20
N PRO A 480 0.97 17.65 -9.16
CA PRO A 480 2.10 18.10 -8.34
C PRO A 480 2.94 16.94 -7.77
N GLN A 481 2.31 15.81 -7.44
CA GLN A 481 3.00 14.62 -6.91
C GLN A 481 4.11 14.10 -7.82
N ARG A 482 3.97 14.22 -9.16
CA ARG A 482 5.02 13.83 -10.12
C ARG A 482 6.36 14.56 -9.86
N TYR A 483 6.29 15.79 -9.40
CA TYR A 483 7.45 16.68 -9.24
C TYR A 483 7.91 16.78 -7.78
N LEU A 484 6.97 16.88 -6.85
CA LEU A 484 7.24 17.02 -5.42
C LEU A 484 7.63 15.70 -4.75
N GLY A 485 7.20 14.56 -5.33
CA GLY A 485 7.46 13.25 -4.77
C GLY A 485 6.88 13.09 -3.37
N ASP A 486 7.58 12.39 -2.51
CA ASP A 486 7.10 12.04 -1.18
C ASP A 486 7.34 13.15 -0.15
N TRP A 487 7.11 14.40 -0.55
CA TRP A 487 7.42 15.60 0.24
C TRP A 487 6.72 15.63 1.61
N ILE A 488 5.48 15.15 1.71
CA ILE A 488 4.79 15.01 3.01
C ILE A 488 5.48 13.99 3.91
N GLY A 489 5.92 12.86 3.34
CA GLY A 489 6.69 11.85 4.08
C GLY A 489 7.96 12.44 4.69
N TRP A 490 8.71 13.22 3.90
CA TRP A 490 9.91 13.93 4.37
C TRP A 490 9.61 14.97 5.45
N LEU A 491 8.54 15.75 5.30
CA LEU A 491 8.10 16.71 6.34
C LEU A 491 7.72 16.00 7.64
N CYS A 492 7.02 14.88 7.55
CA CYS A 492 6.66 14.08 8.72
C CYS A 492 7.88 13.48 9.40
N LEU A 493 8.86 12.99 8.64
CA LEU A 493 10.11 12.50 9.18
C LEU A 493 10.89 13.60 9.90
N ALA A 494 10.99 14.79 9.31
CA ALA A 494 11.61 15.94 9.97
C ALA A 494 10.87 16.32 11.26
N GLY A 495 9.54 16.34 11.23
CA GLY A 495 8.70 16.59 12.41
C GLY A 495 8.88 15.53 13.50
N MET A 496 9.02 14.26 13.14
CA MET A 496 9.32 13.18 14.08
C MET A 496 10.67 13.44 14.78
N VAL A 497 11.72 13.80 14.03
CA VAL A 497 13.04 14.12 14.61
C VAL A 497 12.96 15.31 15.57
N VAL A 498 12.20 16.35 15.24
CA VAL A 498 11.98 17.51 16.12
C VAL A 498 11.31 17.07 17.43
N PHE A 499 10.30 16.19 17.38
CA PHE A 499 9.64 15.71 18.59
C PHE A 499 10.51 14.78 19.42
N LEU A 500 11.36 13.97 18.83
CA LEU A 500 12.36 13.19 19.55
C LEU A 500 13.36 14.11 20.28
N ALA A 501 13.82 15.19 19.64
CA ALA A 501 14.70 16.17 20.28
C ALA A 501 13.97 16.89 21.45
N LEU A 502 12.71 17.27 21.27
CA LEU A 502 11.89 17.88 22.34
C LEU A 502 11.69 16.94 23.52
N ASP A 503 11.53 15.64 23.29
CA ASP A 503 11.42 14.64 24.36
C ASP A 503 12.70 14.63 25.21
N VAL A 504 13.87 14.54 24.58
CA VAL A 504 15.16 14.58 25.28
C VAL A 504 15.35 15.88 26.07
N ILE A 505 15.01 17.04 25.48
CA ILE A 505 15.15 18.35 26.15
C ILE A 505 14.23 18.43 27.38
N THR A 506 12.97 18.01 27.24
CA THR A 506 12.00 18.06 28.35
C THR A 506 12.34 17.07 29.45
N ALA A 507 12.89 15.90 29.12
CA ALA A 507 13.33 14.92 30.09
C ALA A 507 14.51 15.46 30.94
N ARG A 508 15.49 16.12 30.33
CA ARG A 508 16.65 16.71 31.06
C ARG A 508 16.26 17.81 32.03
N ARG A 509 15.23 18.61 31.70
CA ARG A 509 14.74 19.70 32.58
C ARG A 509 14.04 19.21 33.86
N GLU A 510 13.60 17.95 33.90
CA GLU A 510 13.00 17.36 35.11
C GLU A 510 14.06 16.76 36.04
N THR A 511 15.26 16.48 35.53
CA THR A 511 16.37 15.90 36.30
C THR A 511 17.37 16.94 36.79
N SER A 512 17.29 18.18 36.33
CA SER A 512 18.03 19.35 36.78
C SER A 512 17.17 20.18 37.77
#